data_d5b3f1e9e58bc088b1e9a330597bcbf1
#
_entry.id   d5b3f1e9e58bc088b1e9a330597bcbf1
#
_cell.length_a   1.000
_cell.length_b   1.000
_cell.length_c   1.000
_cell.angle_alpha   90.00
_cell.angle_beta   90.00
_cell.angle_gamma   90.00
#
_symmetry.space_group_name_H-M   'P 1'
#
loop_
_entity.id
_entity.type
_entity.pdbx_description
1 polymer ?
#
loop_
_entity_poly.entity_id
_entity_poly.type
_entity_poly.pdbx_seq_one_letter_code
_entity_poly.pdbx_strand_id
1 'polypeptide(L)'
;MTQDKQHKNDMYGNIDARSESDEGVLPPIPAATVVLLRDSEESYEVLMLKKNSKITFGGMWVFPGGKIDPEDYGEESDLEYAARAAAVRETKEETGISLDSKDFIHFSHWTPPPGPQKRFATWFFIAKSAGVKSVEIDEGEIKDHQWIKPSEALAKHSAGDIDLVPPTWITLHHLSLYEKLDDVLGHFSKAT
;
A
#
# COMPACT_ATOMS: atom_id res chain seq x y z
N MET A 1 -0.71 14.79 36.75
CA MET A 1 -1.07 13.50 36.14
C MET A 1 -1.57 13.80 34.73
N THR A 2 -0.67 13.84 33.79
CA THR A 2 -0.99 14.02 32.34
C THR A 2 -1.37 12.64 31.81
N GLN A 3 -2.66 12.45 31.48
CA GLN A 3 -3.10 11.30 30.71
C GLN A 3 -2.50 11.44 29.31
N ASP A 4 -1.52 10.60 29.02
CA ASP A 4 -1.05 10.37 27.66
C ASP A 4 -2.25 9.99 26.79
N LYS A 5 -2.60 10.84 25.83
CA LYS A 5 -3.60 10.52 24.82
C LYS A 5 -2.95 9.47 23.93
N GLN A 6 -3.20 8.20 24.23
CA GLN A 6 -2.88 7.10 23.35
C GLN A 6 -3.43 7.41 21.96
N HIS A 7 -2.56 7.56 20.98
CA HIS A 7 -2.97 7.85 19.60
C HIS A 7 -3.92 6.74 19.15
N LYS A 8 -5.08 7.14 18.64
CA LYS A 8 -6.17 6.25 18.20
C LYS A 8 -5.75 5.23 17.13
N ASN A 9 -4.54 5.39 16.57
CA ASN A 9 -3.94 4.63 15.49
C ASN A 9 -2.61 3.96 15.87
N ASP A 10 -2.37 3.66 17.13
CA ASP A 10 -1.22 2.87 17.52
C ASP A 10 -1.43 1.39 17.15
N MET A 11 -1.27 1.12 15.84
CA MET A 11 -1.42 -0.23 15.27
C MET A 11 -0.31 -1.19 15.69
N TYR A 12 0.79 -0.67 16.19
CA TYR A 12 1.98 -1.46 16.52
C TYR A 12 2.15 -1.67 18.03
N GLY A 13 1.30 -1.06 18.85
CA GLY A 13 1.42 -1.10 20.30
C GLY A 13 2.72 -0.44 20.78
N ASN A 14 3.12 -0.73 21.99
CA ASN A 14 4.36 -0.21 22.56
C ASN A 14 5.55 -0.98 21.96
N ILE A 15 6.29 -0.37 21.03
CA ILE A 15 7.44 -0.96 20.32
C ILE A 15 8.57 -1.34 21.31
N ASP A 16 8.58 -0.75 22.50
CA ASP A 16 9.58 -1.03 23.54
C ASP A 16 9.35 -2.36 24.28
N ALA A 17 8.20 -3.00 24.10
CA ALA A 17 7.95 -4.33 24.67
C ALA A 17 8.60 -5.43 23.82
N ARG A 18 9.91 -5.56 23.86
CA ARG A 18 10.61 -6.76 23.39
C ARG A 18 10.19 -7.93 24.25
N SER A 19 9.32 -8.80 23.75
CA SER A 19 9.11 -10.10 24.37
C SER A 19 10.35 -10.95 24.06
N GLU A 20 11.06 -11.40 25.07
CA GLU A 20 12.24 -12.27 24.96
C GLU A 20 11.89 -13.72 24.56
N SER A 21 10.61 -14.03 24.33
CA SER A 21 10.16 -15.35 23.87
C SER A 21 9.42 -15.22 22.55
N ASP A 22 9.80 -16.03 21.55
CA ASP A 22 9.08 -16.20 20.27
C ASP A 22 7.69 -16.89 20.46
N GLU A 23 7.33 -17.24 21.68
CA GLU A 23 6.03 -17.84 22.01
C GLU A 23 4.91 -16.81 21.82
N GLY A 24 4.08 -17.03 20.80
CA GLY A 24 2.91 -16.20 20.50
C GLY A 24 3.10 -15.19 19.35
N VAL A 25 4.29 -15.14 18.73
CA VAL A 25 4.50 -14.31 17.52
C VAL A 25 3.91 -15.00 16.30
N LEU A 26 2.85 -14.41 15.74
CA LEU A 26 2.27 -14.92 14.49
C LEU A 26 3.21 -14.64 13.30
N PRO A 27 3.38 -15.59 12.36
CA PRO A 27 4.11 -15.33 11.13
C PRO A 27 3.42 -14.21 10.33
N PRO A 28 4.17 -13.38 9.60
CA PRO A 28 3.58 -12.35 8.78
C PRO A 28 2.84 -12.97 7.60
N ILE A 29 1.69 -12.40 7.25
CA ILE A 29 0.87 -12.82 6.13
C ILE A 29 1.45 -12.20 4.85
N PRO A 30 1.77 -13.00 3.82
CA PRO A 30 2.21 -12.46 2.53
C PRO A 30 1.12 -11.57 1.91
N ALA A 31 1.53 -10.41 1.40
CA ALA A 31 0.64 -9.46 0.77
C ALA A 31 1.37 -8.71 -0.36
N ALA A 32 0.60 -8.07 -1.23
CA ALA A 32 1.13 -7.25 -2.31
C ALA A 32 0.28 -6.01 -2.54
N THR A 33 0.90 -4.92 -2.98
CA THR A 33 0.23 -3.66 -3.28
C THR A 33 0.85 -2.98 -4.50
N VAL A 34 0.03 -2.23 -5.23
CA VAL A 34 0.45 -1.45 -6.40
C VAL A 34 0.34 0.04 -6.10
N VAL A 35 1.44 0.73 -6.22
CA VAL A 35 1.50 2.18 -6.28
C VAL A 35 1.22 2.59 -7.73
N LEU A 36 -0.06 2.79 -8.04
CA LEU A 36 -0.50 3.10 -9.39
C LEU A 36 -0.40 4.60 -9.64
N LEU A 37 0.40 4.98 -10.63
CA LEU A 37 0.73 6.36 -10.96
C LEU A 37 0.16 6.76 -12.32
N ARG A 38 -0.26 8.02 -12.45
CA ARG A 38 -0.65 8.61 -13.74
C ARG A 38 -0.07 10.00 -13.91
N ASP A 39 0.16 10.39 -15.15
CA ASP A 39 0.48 11.78 -15.48
C ASP A 39 -0.69 12.71 -15.16
N SER A 40 -0.41 13.91 -14.70
CA SER A 40 -1.35 15.01 -14.56
C SER A 40 -0.80 16.26 -15.25
N GLU A 41 -1.62 17.32 -15.39
CA GLU A 41 -1.25 18.53 -16.13
C GLU A 41 0.05 19.19 -15.62
N GLU A 42 0.28 19.17 -14.32
CA GLU A 42 1.42 19.84 -13.71
C GLU A 42 2.50 18.90 -13.17
N SER A 43 2.17 17.61 -12.95
CA SER A 43 3.04 16.66 -12.28
C SER A 43 2.53 15.22 -12.54
N TYR A 44 2.35 14.45 -11.49
CA TYR A 44 1.72 13.13 -11.51
C TYR A 44 0.90 12.90 -10.24
N GLU A 45 0.03 11.91 -10.30
CA GLU A 45 -0.84 11.52 -9.19
C GLU A 45 -0.72 10.04 -8.91
N VAL A 46 -1.02 9.67 -7.68
CA VAL A 46 -1.11 8.28 -7.20
C VAL A 46 -2.55 7.95 -6.85
N LEU A 47 -2.99 6.74 -7.15
CA LEU A 47 -4.29 6.24 -6.74
C LEU A 47 -4.25 5.82 -5.27
N MET A 48 -5.13 6.43 -4.49
CA MET A 48 -5.36 6.10 -3.09
C MET A 48 -6.79 5.60 -2.90
N LEU A 49 -6.96 4.56 -2.07
CA LEU A 49 -8.24 3.96 -1.72
C LEU A 49 -8.50 4.11 -0.23
N LYS A 50 -9.73 4.47 0.14
CA LYS A 50 -10.17 4.52 1.53
C LYS A 50 -10.82 3.20 1.91
N LYS A 51 -10.22 2.47 2.86
CA LYS A 51 -10.78 1.22 3.37
C LYS A 51 -12.05 1.44 4.19
N ASN A 52 -13.00 0.51 4.08
CA ASN A 52 -14.19 0.48 4.93
C ASN A 52 -13.77 0.36 6.41
N SER A 53 -14.39 1.14 7.29
CA SER A 53 -14.07 1.19 8.72
C SER A 53 -14.24 -0.13 9.49
N LYS A 54 -14.90 -1.11 8.90
CA LYS A 54 -15.21 -2.41 9.52
C LYS A 54 -14.18 -3.51 9.23
N ILE A 55 -13.18 -3.23 8.42
CA ILE A 55 -12.15 -4.21 8.00
C ILE A 55 -10.75 -3.80 8.47
N THR A 56 -9.76 -4.66 8.21
CA THR A 56 -8.35 -4.36 8.48
C THR A 56 -7.95 -3.05 7.81
N PHE A 57 -7.26 -2.16 8.54
CA PHE A 57 -6.93 -0.78 8.14
C PHE A 57 -8.14 0.12 7.91
N GLY A 58 -9.25 -0.18 8.57
CA GLY A 58 -10.51 0.55 8.40
C GLY A 58 -10.38 2.06 8.59
N GLY A 59 -10.92 2.81 7.62
CA GLY A 59 -10.87 4.27 7.58
C GLY A 59 -9.57 4.87 7.06
N MET A 60 -8.51 4.06 6.90
CA MET A 60 -7.22 4.52 6.37
C MET A 60 -7.21 4.59 4.85
N TRP A 61 -6.36 5.46 4.34
CA TRP A 61 -6.05 5.55 2.93
C TRP A 61 -4.83 4.72 2.60
N VAL A 62 -4.97 3.82 1.64
CA VAL A 62 -3.97 2.84 1.22
C VAL A 62 -3.84 2.82 -0.30
N PHE A 63 -2.81 2.15 -0.81
CA PHE A 63 -2.74 1.78 -2.24
C PHE A 63 -3.57 0.53 -2.50
N PRO A 64 -4.02 0.27 -3.74
CA PRO A 64 -4.66 -0.99 -4.11
C PRO A 64 -3.80 -2.20 -3.73
N GLY A 65 -4.42 -3.23 -3.17
CA GLY A 65 -3.72 -4.45 -2.82
C GLY A 65 -4.32 -5.23 -1.64
N GLY A 66 -3.82 -6.44 -1.47
CA GLY A 66 -4.31 -7.35 -0.44
C GLY A 66 -3.38 -8.53 -0.19
N LYS A 67 -3.92 -9.62 0.33
CA LYS A 67 -3.18 -10.83 0.63
C LYS A 67 -2.80 -11.57 -0.65
N ILE A 68 -1.70 -12.32 -0.57
CA ILE A 68 -1.40 -13.32 -1.56
C ILE A 68 -2.18 -14.59 -1.19
N ASP A 69 -3.10 -15.00 -2.06
CA ASP A 69 -3.89 -16.21 -1.89
C ASP A 69 -3.21 -17.42 -2.55
N PRO A 70 -3.55 -18.67 -2.15
CA PRO A 70 -2.96 -19.86 -2.73
C PRO A 70 -3.07 -19.93 -4.26
N GLU A 71 -4.14 -19.41 -4.84
CA GLU A 71 -4.39 -19.36 -6.27
C GLU A 71 -3.44 -18.46 -7.04
N ASP A 72 -2.85 -17.46 -6.37
CA ASP A 72 -1.91 -16.51 -6.97
C ASP A 72 -0.54 -17.13 -7.28
N TYR A 73 -0.19 -18.27 -6.65
CA TYR A 73 1.11 -18.94 -6.87
C TYR A 73 1.24 -19.64 -8.22
N GLY A 74 0.15 -20.02 -8.86
CA GLY A 74 0.20 -20.78 -10.11
C GLY A 74 0.97 -22.11 -9.96
N GLU A 75 1.65 -22.53 -11.03
CA GLU A 75 2.45 -23.78 -11.05
C GLU A 75 3.90 -23.57 -10.54
N GLU A 76 4.40 -22.34 -10.51
CA GLU A 76 5.82 -22.05 -10.27
C GLU A 76 6.21 -21.95 -8.80
N SER A 77 5.25 -21.82 -7.89
CA SER A 77 5.45 -21.69 -6.44
C SER A 77 6.40 -20.55 -6.01
N ASP A 78 6.65 -19.58 -6.91
CA ASP A 78 7.50 -18.44 -6.67
C ASP A 78 6.74 -17.31 -5.96
N LEU A 79 7.29 -16.78 -4.88
CA LEU A 79 6.62 -15.77 -4.06
C LEU A 79 6.50 -14.42 -4.77
N GLU A 80 7.50 -14.01 -5.56
CA GLU A 80 7.41 -12.75 -6.32
C GLU A 80 6.38 -12.87 -7.43
N TYR A 81 6.31 -14.00 -8.12
CA TYR A 81 5.26 -14.28 -9.10
C TYR A 81 3.87 -14.17 -8.45
N ALA A 82 3.67 -14.85 -7.31
CA ALA A 82 2.41 -14.80 -6.57
C ALA A 82 2.08 -13.37 -6.10
N ALA A 83 3.07 -12.61 -5.64
CA ALA A 83 2.87 -11.22 -5.24
C ALA A 83 2.42 -10.32 -6.41
N ARG A 84 2.98 -10.53 -7.61
CA ARG A 84 2.58 -9.82 -8.83
C ARG A 84 1.15 -10.21 -9.26
N ALA A 85 0.81 -11.50 -9.19
CA ALA A 85 -0.52 -12.01 -9.50
C ALA A 85 -1.57 -11.44 -8.52
N ALA A 86 -1.31 -11.51 -7.22
CA ALA A 86 -2.16 -10.92 -6.18
C ALA A 86 -2.38 -9.42 -6.41
N ALA A 87 -1.32 -8.68 -6.70
CA ALA A 87 -1.39 -7.25 -6.95
C ALA A 87 -2.29 -6.89 -8.16
N VAL A 88 -2.25 -7.69 -9.23
CA VAL A 88 -3.15 -7.55 -10.40
C VAL A 88 -4.59 -7.85 -10.01
N ARG A 89 -4.82 -9.00 -9.33
CA ARG A 89 -6.16 -9.45 -8.91
C ARG A 89 -6.83 -8.43 -7.99
N GLU A 90 -6.15 -8.06 -6.90
CA GLU A 90 -6.66 -7.12 -5.90
C GLU A 90 -6.94 -5.74 -6.51
N THR A 91 -6.04 -5.22 -7.36
CA THR A 91 -6.29 -3.94 -8.05
C THR A 91 -7.55 -4.00 -8.90
N LYS A 92 -7.77 -5.11 -9.62
CA LYS A 92 -8.96 -5.28 -10.44
C LYS A 92 -10.23 -5.40 -9.59
N GLU A 93 -10.19 -6.15 -8.50
CA GLU A 93 -11.32 -6.33 -7.57
C GLU A 93 -11.71 -5.02 -6.90
N GLU A 94 -10.73 -4.26 -6.40
CA GLU A 94 -10.96 -3.02 -5.65
C GLU A 94 -11.30 -1.80 -6.53
N THR A 95 -10.87 -1.79 -7.81
CA THR A 95 -10.90 -0.57 -8.64
C THR A 95 -11.45 -0.77 -10.05
N GLY A 96 -11.70 -2.02 -10.47
CA GLY A 96 -12.04 -2.34 -11.86
C GLY A 96 -10.88 -2.22 -12.86
N ILE A 97 -9.69 -1.76 -12.43
CA ILE A 97 -8.53 -1.52 -13.30
C ILE A 97 -7.80 -2.84 -13.57
N SER A 98 -7.62 -3.17 -14.85
CA SER A 98 -6.78 -4.30 -15.26
C SER A 98 -5.36 -3.83 -15.56
N LEU A 99 -4.37 -4.50 -14.95
CA LEU A 99 -2.95 -4.23 -15.12
C LEU A 99 -2.23 -5.45 -15.71
N ASP A 100 -1.09 -5.22 -16.39
CA ASP A 100 -0.16 -6.29 -16.76
C ASP A 100 1.00 -6.29 -15.74
N SER A 101 1.23 -7.41 -15.07
CA SER A 101 2.29 -7.56 -14.06
C SER A 101 3.70 -7.39 -14.62
N LYS A 102 3.87 -7.49 -15.96
CA LYS A 102 5.15 -7.27 -16.64
C LYS A 102 5.63 -5.81 -16.53
N ASP A 103 4.69 -4.88 -16.40
CA ASP A 103 4.98 -3.45 -16.26
C ASP A 103 5.29 -3.04 -14.82
N PHE A 104 5.26 -3.99 -13.87
CA PHE A 104 5.51 -3.71 -12.46
C PHE A 104 6.99 -3.57 -12.17
N ILE A 105 7.35 -2.47 -11.51
CA ILE A 105 8.66 -2.25 -10.92
C ILE A 105 8.56 -2.61 -9.45
N HIS A 106 9.22 -3.70 -9.00
CA HIS A 106 9.35 -4.02 -7.58
C HIS A 106 10.32 -3.01 -6.94
N PHE A 107 9.93 -2.32 -5.88
CA PHE A 107 10.78 -1.30 -5.29
C PHE A 107 10.95 -1.42 -3.77
N SER A 108 10.10 -2.18 -3.10
CA SER A 108 10.18 -2.34 -1.65
C SER A 108 9.47 -3.60 -1.17
N HIS A 109 9.98 -4.15 -0.07
CA HIS A 109 9.31 -5.19 0.70
C HIS A 109 9.27 -4.75 2.16
N TRP A 110 8.06 -4.63 2.70
CA TRP A 110 7.85 -4.15 4.05
C TRP A 110 7.30 -5.24 4.95
N THR A 111 8.04 -5.55 6.04
CA THR A 111 7.58 -6.48 7.08
C THR A 111 7.60 -5.74 8.43
N PRO A 112 6.45 -5.58 9.10
CA PRO A 112 6.40 -4.98 10.42
C PRO A 112 7.19 -5.82 11.44
N PRO A 113 7.69 -5.20 12.53
CA PRO A 113 8.40 -5.92 13.59
C PRO A 113 7.51 -7.01 14.21
N PRO A 114 8.12 -8.05 14.81
CA PRO A 114 7.40 -9.10 15.53
C PRO A 114 6.47 -8.53 16.60
N GLY A 115 5.29 -9.13 16.73
CA GLY A 115 4.31 -8.72 17.72
C GLY A 115 3.09 -9.66 17.75
N PRO A 116 2.22 -9.53 18.77
CA PRO A 116 1.04 -10.37 18.90
C PRO A 116 -0.07 -10.05 17.88
N GLN A 117 0.06 -8.94 17.16
CA GLN A 117 -0.92 -8.50 16.18
C GLN A 117 -0.71 -9.15 14.82
N LYS A 118 -1.77 -9.17 14.02
CA LYS A 118 -1.74 -9.60 12.63
C LYS A 118 -0.85 -8.67 11.81
N ARG A 119 0.18 -9.21 11.16
CA ARG A 119 1.18 -8.49 10.38
C ARG A 119 1.12 -8.92 8.92
N PHE A 120 1.47 -8.01 8.01
CA PHE A 120 1.56 -8.30 6.58
C PHE A 120 3.00 -8.07 6.10
N ALA A 121 3.59 -9.09 5.46
CA ALA A 121 4.82 -8.95 4.70
C ALA A 121 4.45 -8.53 3.28
N THR A 122 4.55 -7.24 2.99
CA THR A 122 3.94 -6.66 1.79
C THR A 122 4.98 -6.31 0.74
N TRP A 123 4.80 -6.84 -0.45
CA TRP A 123 5.52 -6.48 -1.67
C TRP A 123 4.91 -5.20 -2.25
N PHE A 124 5.76 -4.22 -2.57
CA PHE A 124 5.35 -2.95 -3.16
C PHE A 124 5.83 -2.86 -4.61
N PHE A 125 4.90 -2.67 -5.51
CA PHE A 125 5.15 -2.48 -6.93
C PHE A 125 4.72 -1.09 -7.37
N ILE A 126 5.50 -0.47 -8.27
CA ILE A 126 5.07 0.74 -8.99
C ILE A 126 4.59 0.31 -10.37
N ALA A 127 3.48 0.91 -10.81
CA ALA A 127 2.98 0.76 -12.18
C ALA A 127 2.44 2.10 -12.71
N LYS A 128 2.60 2.30 -14.02
CA LYS A 128 1.98 3.43 -14.71
C LYS A 128 0.57 3.06 -15.15
N SER A 129 -0.39 3.92 -14.84
CA SER A 129 -1.76 3.80 -15.33
C SER A 129 -1.82 4.23 -16.80
N ALA A 130 -1.93 3.28 -17.71
CA ALA A 130 -2.08 3.55 -19.15
C ALA A 130 -3.55 3.76 -19.48
N GLY A 131 -3.99 5.03 -19.59
CA GLY A 131 -5.30 5.36 -20.17
C GLY A 131 -6.52 4.97 -19.34
N VAL A 132 -6.38 4.78 -18.01
CA VAL A 132 -7.52 4.50 -17.13
C VAL A 132 -8.46 5.70 -17.08
N LYS A 133 -9.70 5.48 -17.55
CA LYS A 133 -10.72 6.54 -17.66
C LYS A 133 -11.55 6.69 -16.39
N SER A 134 -11.78 5.60 -15.64
CA SER A 134 -12.60 5.57 -14.44
C SER A 134 -12.07 4.55 -13.45
N VAL A 135 -12.33 4.78 -12.17
CA VAL A 135 -12.13 3.84 -11.09
C VAL A 135 -13.52 3.40 -10.63
N GLU A 136 -13.75 2.10 -10.60
CA GLU A 136 -15.01 1.50 -10.15
C GLU A 136 -14.72 0.74 -8.86
N ILE A 137 -15.02 1.37 -7.71
CA ILE A 137 -14.78 0.76 -6.39
C ILE A 137 -15.83 -0.33 -6.10
N ASP A 138 -15.41 -1.35 -5.34
CA ASP A 138 -16.24 -2.50 -4.98
C ASP A 138 -17.32 -2.20 -3.92
N GLU A 139 -17.33 -0.99 -3.33
CA GLU A 139 -18.21 -0.51 -2.26
C GLU A 139 -18.27 -1.38 -0.99
N GLY A 140 -17.75 -2.60 -1.03
CA GLY A 140 -17.67 -3.52 0.11
C GLY A 140 -16.46 -3.22 0.99
N GLU A 141 -15.27 -3.36 0.44
CA GLU A 141 -14.01 -3.11 1.11
C GLU A 141 -13.54 -1.66 0.96
N ILE A 142 -13.80 -1.04 -0.19
CA ILE A 142 -13.39 0.32 -0.51
C ILE A 142 -14.60 1.26 -0.42
N LYS A 143 -14.45 2.38 0.29
CA LYS A 143 -15.50 3.39 0.49
C LYS A 143 -15.33 4.62 -0.38
N ASP A 144 -14.10 4.90 -0.77
CA ASP A 144 -13.76 6.09 -1.56
C ASP A 144 -12.44 5.88 -2.27
N HIS A 145 -12.19 6.65 -3.31
CA HIS A 145 -10.93 6.67 -4.02
C HIS A 145 -10.55 8.08 -4.42
N GLN A 146 -9.27 8.33 -4.57
CA GLN A 146 -8.76 9.62 -5.02
C GLN A 146 -7.45 9.42 -5.80
N TRP A 147 -7.35 10.10 -6.95
CA TRP A 147 -6.08 10.42 -7.56
C TRP A 147 -5.56 11.69 -6.91
N ILE A 148 -4.35 11.66 -6.36
CA ILE A 148 -3.81 12.75 -5.55
C ILE A 148 -2.30 12.86 -5.75
N LYS A 149 -1.78 14.11 -5.74
CA LYS A 149 -0.34 14.33 -5.71
C LYS A 149 0.24 13.78 -4.40
N PRO A 150 1.39 13.06 -4.40
CA PRO A 150 1.99 12.53 -3.18
C PRO A 150 2.19 13.57 -2.07
N SER A 151 2.66 14.77 -2.42
CA SER A 151 2.83 15.88 -1.48
C SER A 151 1.52 16.39 -0.88
N GLU A 152 0.43 16.38 -1.65
CA GLU A 152 -0.90 16.78 -1.16
C GLU A 152 -1.45 15.73 -0.18
N ALA A 153 -1.27 14.43 -0.47
CA ALA A 153 -1.67 13.37 0.47
C ALA A 153 -0.94 13.50 1.81
N LEU A 154 0.36 13.78 1.80
CA LEU A 154 1.13 14.05 3.02
C LEU A 154 0.65 15.29 3.77
N ALA A 155 0.30 16.37 3.05
CA ALA A 155 -0.23 17.58 3.66
C ALA A 155 -1.59 17.33 4.33
N LYS A 156 -2.50 16.59 3.68
CA LYS A 156 -3.78 16.16 4.26
C LYS A 156 -3.59 15.28 5.50
N HIS A 157 -2.62 14.35 5.48
CA HIS A 157 -2.29 13.56 6.65
C HIS A 157 -1.78 14.42 7.81
N SER A 158 -0.89 15.36 7.54
CA SER A 158 -0.37 16.31 8.56
C SER A 158 -1.46 17.21 9.14
N ALA A 159 -2.48 17.56 8.35
CA ALA A 159 -3.65 18.31 8.80
C ALA A 159 -4.66 17.46 9.60
N GLY A 160 -4.52 16.12 9.59
CA GLY A 160 -5.45 15.20 10.24
C GLY A 160 -6.70 14.89 9.41
N ASP A 161 -6.72 15.24 8.11
CA ASP A 161 -7.86 14.99 7.22
C ASP A 161 -7.91 13.54 6.74
N ILE A 162 -6.74 12.89 6.64
CA ILE A 162 -6.60 11.48 6.26
C ILE A 162 -5.64 10.74 7.17
N ASP A 163 -5.90 9.45 7.36
CA ASP A 163 -5.02 8.54 8.10
C ASP A 163 -4.24 7.66 7.13
N LEU A 164 -2.93 7.54 7.34
CA LEU A 164 -2.01 6.73 6.56
C LEU A 164 -1.27 5.73 7.46
N VAL A 165 -1.09 4.50 6.97
CA VAL A 165 -0.18 3.55 7.61
C VAL A 165 1.28 3.89 7.30
N PRO A 166 2.26 3.56 8.17
CA PRO A 166 3.66 3.93 7.98
C PRO A 166 4.25 3.59 6.60
N PRO A 167 4.08 2.38 6.04
CA PRO A 167 4.63 2.09 4.71
C PRO A 167 4.01 2.96 3.61
N THR A 168 2.72 3.29 3.70
CA THR A 168 2.08 4.20 2.75
C THR A 168 2.64 5.62 2.87
N TRP A 169 2.81 6.11 4.11
CA TRP A 169 3.39 7.44 4.35
C TRP A 169 4.83 7.52 3.80
N ILE A 170 5.67 6.53 4.10
CA ILE A 170 7.07 6.49 3.62
C ILE A 170 7.12 6.45 2.10
N THR A 171 6.29 5.64 1.46
CA THR A 171 6.20 5.57 -0.01
C THR A 171 5.80 6.92 -0.60
N LEU A 172 4.75 7.55 -0.08
CA LEU A 172 4.32 8.89 -0.53
C LEU A 172 5.42 9.94 -0.34
N HIS A 173 6.18 9.86 0.78
CA HIS A 173 7.30 10.75 1.02
C HIS A 173 8.40 10.58 -0.05
N HIS A 174 8.80 9.35 -0.36
CA HIS A 174 9.78 9.10 -1.41
C HIS A 174 9.29 9.58 -2.77
N LEU A 175 8.03 9.33 -3.11
CA LEU A 175 7.43 9.83 -4.35
C LEU A 175 7.43 11.35 -4.41
N SER A 176 7.12 12.03 -3.31
CA SER A 176 7.05 13.51 -3.26
C SER A 176 8.37 14.23 -3.54
N LEU A 177 9.49 13.51 -3.58
CA LEU A 177 10.82 14.05 -3.92
C LEU A 177 11.00 14.24 -5.44
N TYR A 178 10.07 13.77 -6.25
CA TYR A 178 10.12 13.86 -7.72
C TYR A 178 8.96 14.73 -8.22
N GLU A 179 9.23 15.53 -9.23
CA GLU A 179 8.20 16.37 -9.86
C GLU A 179 7.54 15.70 -11.06
N LYS A 180 8.23 14.77 -11.72
CA LYS A 180 7.76 14.11 -12.94
C LYS A 180 7.69 12.60 -12.78
N LEU A 181 6.67 12.01 -13.40
CA LEU A 181 6.47 10.57 -13.40
C LEU A 181 7.65 9.80 -14.01
N ASP A 182 8.23 10.31 -15.10
CA ASP A 182 9.36 9.65 -15.74
C ASP A 182 10.62 9.60 -14.85
N ASP A 183 10.83 10.61 -14.00
CA ASP A 183 11.92 10.62 -13.02
C ASP A 183 11.71 9.55 -11.94
N VAL A 184 10.47 9.39 -11.48
CA VAL A 184 10.08 8.31 -10.55
C VAL A 184 10.36 6.95 -11.16
N LEU A 185 9.80 6.69 -12.34
CA LEU A 185 9.96 5.41 -13.03
C LEU A 185 11.43 5.12 -13.35
N GLY A 186 12.17 6.13 -13.82
CA GLY A 186 13.59 6.02 -14.12
C GLY A 186 14.48 5.76 -12.90
N HIS A 187 14.11 6.29 -11.72
CA HIS A 187 14.82 6.04 -10.47
C HIS A 187 14.62 4.59 -10.00
N PHE A 188 13.36 4.18 -9.86
CA PHE A 188 13.05 2.88 -9.29
C PHE A 188 13.37 1.71 -10.23
N SER A 189 13.32 1.90 -11.57
CA SER A 189 13.75 0.86 -12.52
C SER A 189 15.27 0.56 -12.48
N LYS A 190 16.08 1.44 -11.91
CA LYS A 190 17.54 1.23 -11.77
C LYS A 190 17.93 0.60 -10.43
N ALA A 191 17.00 0.58 -9.47
CA ALA A 191 17.23 0.07 -8.12
C ALA A 191 16.90 -1.43 -7.98
N THR A 192 16.36 -2.04 -9.04
CA THR A 192 16.12 -3.48 -9.21
C THR A 192 17.25 -4.10 -10.05
#